data_f0998ec2c121deb793589dd0e1952339
#
_entry.id   f0998ec2c121deb793589dd0e1952339
#
_cell.length_a   1.000
_cell.length_b   1.000
_cell.length_c   1.000
_cell.angle_alpha   90.00
_cell.angle_beta   90.00
_cell.angle_gamma   90.00
#
_symmetry.space_group_name_H-M   'P 1'
#
loop_
_entity.id
_entity.type
_entity.pdbx_description
1 polymer ?
#
loop_
_entity_poly.entity_id
_entity_poly.type
_entity_poly.pdbx_seq_one_letter_code
_entity_poly.pdbx_strand_id
1 'polypeptide(L)'
;MKILFHFTITLFVLSLVACNQIKSPEPVKQYAFIGGKEGDKIDTTCFDSLQLSDPFILADEETQMYYLVGSGGSLWKSTNLKMWTGPYQYITVDTTSWIGTAPRIWAPELHKYKDKYYCFVTFTNPKIIVDTVPNRYNVQRRATHILTSDKVAGPYHPISDKNYLPEGWSTLDGSFWEEDGVPYMVFCHEWMQTVNGIINYIQLAPDLSESMGTSTTLFRASDAPWPREMKSIGELTFGMAQEGYVADGPFLFRTGTGRLGMLWSSWNNNRCAQGVAYSKSDKLAGPWVQCNTPLISNNSGHGMLFRTFDGKLLMCLHHQSLDSENPGPRKPTLFEVDISGDEIKILEKYHP
;
A
#
# COMPACT_ATOMS: atom_id res chain seq x y z
N MET A 1 41.25 75.95 41.76
CA MET A 1 39.92 75.45 41.92
C MET A 1 39.80 74.23 41.02
N LYS A 2 40.03 73.02 41.60
CA LYS A 2 39.98 71.72 40.87
C LYS A 2 38.65 71.04 41.15
N ILE A 3 37.89 70.86 40.14
CA ILE A 3 36.59 70.15 40.23
C ILE A 3 36.86 68.69 39.96
N LEU A 4 36.59 67.82 40.97
CA LEU A 4 36.64 66.35 40.87
C LEU A 4 35.29 65.80 40.37
N PHE A 5 35.31 65.20 39.21
CA PHE A 5 34.17 64.46 38.75
C PHE A 5 34.22 62.99 39.25
N HIS A 6 33.22 62.58 40.03
CA HIS A 6 33.02 61.18 40.42
C HIS A 6 32.16 60.50 39.36
N PHE A 7 32.75 59.50 38.70
CA PHE A 7 31.98 58.57 37.85
C PHE A 7 31.54 57.38 38.70
N THR A 8 30.22 57.27 38.91
CA THR A 8 29.60 56.10 39.55
C THR A 8 29.29 55.10 38.46
N ILE A 9 29.99 53.96 38.42
CA ILE A 9 29.69 52.85 37.52
C ILE A 9 28.61 51.97 38.17
N THR A 10 27.38 52.00 37.61
CA THR A 10 26.28 51.10 38.01
C THR A 10 26.41 49.81 37.22
N LEU A 11 26.76 48.72 37.90
CA LEU A 11 26.88 47.38 37.34
C LEU A 11 25.45 46.77 37.23
N PHE A 12 24.92 46.68 36.00
CA PHE A 12 23.68 45.95 35.74
C PHE A 12 24.04 44.45 35.66
N VAL A 13 23.64 43.65 36.67
CA VAL A 13 23.69 42.20 36.64
C VAL A 13 22.42 41.72 35.91
N LEU A 14 22.56 41.36 34.63
CA LEU A 14 21.52 40.62 33.91
C LEU A 14 21.51 39.18 34.42
N SER A 15 20.52 38.83 35.27
CA SER A 15 20.21 37.45 35.58
C SER A 15 19.50 36.80 34.40
N LEU A 16 20.25 35.99 33.64
CA LEU A 16 19.67 35.06 32.65
C LEU A 16 18.88 33.99 33.39
N VAL A 17 17.57 34.15 33.48
CA VAL A 17 16.67 33.05 33.85
C VAL A 17 16.59 32.12 32.67
N ALA A 18 17.33 31.02 32.68
CA ALA A 18 17.14 29.91 31.76
C ALA A 18 15.78 29.26 32.06
N CYS A 19 14.76 29.58 31.27
CA CYS A 19 13.56 28.79 31.25
C CYS A 19 13.89 27.40 30.73
N ASN A 20 14.13 26.45 31.64
CA ASN A 20 14.04 25.03 31.31
C ASN A 20 12.61 24.76 30.92
N GLN A 21 12.31 24.67 29.62
CA GLN A 21 11.06 24.11 29.14
C GLN A 21 11.04 22.65 29.59
N ILE A 22 10.25 22.36 30.60
CA ILE A 22 9.88 20.99 30.96
C ILE A 22 9.12 20.45 29.74
N LYS A 23 9.77 19.60 28.92
CA LYS A 23 9.07 18.86 27.89
C LYS A 23 7.95 18.07 28.59
N SER A 24 6.71 18.30 28.19
CA SER A 24 5.59 17.43 28.60
C SER A 24 5.98 15.97 28.32
N PRO A 25 5.73 15.03 29.24
CA PRO A 25 6.05 13.63 29.00
C PRO A 25 5.36 13.19 27.69
N GLU A 26 6.10 12.48 26.85
CA GLU A 26 5.53 11.91 25.63
C GLU A 26 4.35 10.99 26.03
N PRO A 27 3.25 11.00 25.26
CA PRO A 27 2.11 10.15 25.55
C PRO A 27 2.56 8.68 25.51
N VAL A 28 2.10 7.91 26.49
CA VAL A 28 2.40 6.47 26.59
C VAL A 28 1.71 5.78 25.40
N LYS A 29 2.50 5.10 24.56
CA LYS A 29 1.99 4.34 23.41
C LYS A 29 1.11 3.19 23.85
N GLN A 30 0.01 2.98 23.13
CA GLN A 30 -0.94 1.90 23.37
C GLN A 30 -1.06 1.03 22.12
N TYR A 31 -0.48 -0.17 22.15
CA TYR A 31 -0.52 -1.09 21.03
C TYR A 31 -1.74 -2.01 21.12
N ALA A 32 -2.43 -2.18 20.00
CA ALA A 32 -3.53 -3.13 19.87
C ALA A 32 -3.48 -3.85 18.52
N PHE A 33 -3.98 -5.07 18.48
CA PHE A 33 -4.26 -5.77 17.23
C PHE A 33 -5.42 -5.11 16.51
N ILE A 34 -5.29 -5.04 15.18
CA ILE A 34 -6.35 -4.56 14.26
C ILE A 34 -6.53 -5.55 13.12
N GLY A 35 -7.75 -5.62 12.59
CA GLY A 35 -8.11 -6.61 11.56
C GLY A 35 -8.13 -8.05 12.09
N GLY A 36 -8.47 -8.99 11.23
CA GLY A 36 -8.49 -10.41 11.56
C GLY A 36 -9.45 -10.81 12.69
N LYS A 37 -9.29 -12.03 13.20
CA LYS A 37 -10.05 -12.58 14.32
C LYS A 37 -9.13 -13.24 15.34
N GLU A 38 -9.54 -13.24 16.61
CA GLU A 38 -8.86 -13.97 17.68
C GLU A 38 -9.05 -15.50 17.55
N GLY A 39 -8.15 -16.25 18.20
CA GLY A 39 -7.86 -17.66 18.03
C GLY A 39 -9.04 -18.64 17.86
N ASP A 40 -10.07 -18.58 18.68
CA ASP A 40 -11.24 -19.48 18.63
C ASP A 40 -12.24 -19.20 17.47
N LYS A 41 -12.03 -18.12 16.73
CA LYS A 41 -12.81 -17.73 15.54
C LYS A 41 -12.09 -18.08 14.23
N ILE A 42 -11.01 -18.83 14.31
CA ILE A 42 -10.25 -19.30 13.15
C ILE A 42 -10.97 -20.49 12.56
N ASP A 43 -11.09 -20.50 11.22
CA ASP A 43 -11.77 -21.55 10.46
C ASP A 43 -10.92 -21.98 9.26
N THR A 44 -11.31 -23.08 8.64
CA THR A 44 -10.70 -23.58 7.41
C THR A 44 -11.70 -23.54 6.29
N THR A 45 -11.31 -22.88 5.19
CA THR A 45 -12.17 -22.71 4.02
C THR A 45 -11.43 -23.02 2.73
N CYS A 46 -12.14 -23.33 1.66
CA CYS A 46 -11.52 -23.49 0.35
C CYS A 46 -11.27 -22.12 -0.29
N PHE A 47 -10.28 -22.04 -1.19
CA PHE A 47 -9.88 -20.82 -1.88
C PHE A 47 -11.06 -20.13 -2.57
N ASP A 48 -11.89 -20.87 -3.29
CA ASP A 48 -13.02 -20.32 -4.05
C ASP A 48 -14.12 -19.69 -3.16
N SER A 49 -14.11 -20.00 -1.86
CA SER A 49 -15.06 -19.45 -0.87
C SER A 49 -14.51 -18.21 -0.15
N LEU A 50 -13.23 -17.91 -0.30
CA LEU A 50 -12.63 -16.71 0.28
C LEU A 50 -13.27 -15.45 -0.31
N GLN A 51 -13.54 -14.48 0.57
CA GLN A 51 -13.99 -13.14 0.21
C GLN A 51 -12.92 -12.16 0.64
N LEU A 52 -12.17 -11.64 -0.32
CA LEU A 52 -11.04 -10.78 -0.06
C LEU A 52 -10.79 -9.84 -1.23
N SER A 53 -10.63 -8.56 -0.94
CA SER A 53 -10.14 -7.56 -1.89
C SER A 53 -8.63 -7.44 -1.77
N ASP A 54 -7.98 -7.06 -2.87
CA ASP A 54 -6.58 -6.67 -2.93
C ASP A 54 -5.67 -7.77 -2.34
N PRO A 55 -5.77 -9.02 -2.87
CA PRO A 55 -5.08 -10.16 -2.30
C PRO A 55 -3.57 -10.10 -2.61
N PHE A 56 -2.76 -10.41 -1.61
CA PHE A 56 -1.32 -10.61 -1.74
C PHE A 56 -0.93 -11.96 -1.15
N ILE A 57 -0.18 -12.77 -1.88
CA ILE A 57 0.30 -14.09 -1.44
C ILE A 57 1.82 -14.07 -1.34
N LEU A 58 2.33 -14.35 -0.14
CA LEU A 58 3.73 -14.67 0.08
C LEU A 58 3.88 -16.19 0.19
N ALA A 59 4.66 -16.80 -0.71
CA ALA A 59 5.13 -18.16 -0.58
C ALA A 59 6.44 -18.13 0.24
N ASP A 60 6.37 -18.58 1.47
CA ASP A 60 7.51 -18.52 2.40
C ASP A 60 8.29 -19.83 2.41
N GLU A 61 9.52 -19.79 1.90
CA GLU A 61 10.40 -20.95 1.77
C GLU A 61 10.85 -21.53 3.14
N GLU A 62 10.90 -20.70 4.19
CA GLU A 62 11.32 -21.18 5.52
C GLU A 62 10.26 -22.05 6.18
N THR A 63 9.00 -21.65 6.07
CA THR A 63 7.88 -22.38 6.68
C THR A 63 7.21 -23.38 5.72
N GLN A 64 7.54 -23.31 4.42
CA GLN A 64 6.89 -24.09 3.35
C GLN A 64 5.37 -23.87 3.35
N MET A 65 4.95 -22.63 3.59
CA MET A 65 3.54 -22.22 3.62
C MET A 65 3.30 -20.98 2.77
N TYR A 66 2.08 -20.87 2.27
CA TYR A 66 1.54 -19.67 1.64
C TYR A 66 0.82 -18.84 2.67
N TYR A 67 1.06 -17.53 2.65
CA TYR A 67 0.42 -16.54 3.50
C TYR A 67 -0.35 -15.56 2.62
N LEU A 68 -1.67 -15.52 2.77
CA LEU A 68 -2.55 -14.63 2.02
C LEU A 68 -3.03 -13.50 2.94
N VAL A 69 -2.85 -12.28 2.49
CA VAL A 69 -3.38 -11.06 3.12
C VAL A 69 -4.18 -10.25 2.11
N GLY A 70 -4.95 -9.26 2.60
CA GLY A 70 -5.71 -8.35 1.76
C GLY A 70 -6.43 -7.29 2.58
N SER A 71 -7.22 -6.45 1.92
CA SER A 71 -7.98 -5.39 2.57
C SER A 71 -8.85 -5.92 3.70
N GLY A 72 -8.90 -5.16 4.81
CA GLY A 72 -9.52 -5.59 6.07
C GLY A 72 -8.52 -6.17 7.07
N GLY A 73 -7.25 -6.43 6.67
CA GLY A 73 -6.17 -6.79 7.59
C GLY A 73 -6.25 -8.20 8.18
N SER A 74 -6.75 -9.15 7.41
CA SER A 74 -6.80 -10.58 7.80
C SER A 74 -5.64 -11.34 7.16
N LEU A 75 -5.11 -12.33 7.89
CA LEU A 75 -4.09 -13.24 7.38
C LEU A 75 -4.63 -14.67 7.32
N TRP A 76 -4.40 -15.34 6.21
CA TRP A 76 -4.75 -16.73 5.96
C TRP A 76 -3.49 -17.53 5.65
N LYS A 77 -3.49 -18.83 6.00
CA LYS A 77 -2.36 -19.74 5.80
C LYS A 77 -2.81 -20.96 5.03
N SER A 78 -1.95 -21.44 4.13
CA SER A 78 -2.19 -22.66 3.34
C SER A 78 -0.87 -23.39 3.05
N THR A 79 -0.92 -24.70 2.93
CA THR A 79 0.20 -25.52 2.42
C THR A 79 0.04 -25.92 0.96
N ASN A 80 -1.13 -25.67 0.37
CA ASN A 80 -1.48 -26.23 -0.95
C ASN A 80 -2.31 -25.29 -1.84
N LEU A 81 -2.46 -24.00 -1.45
CA LEU A 81 -3.31 -22.99 -2.08
C LEU A 81 -4.80 -23.33 -2.09
N LYS A 82 -5.19 -24.58 -1.90
CA LYS A 82 -6.60 -25.04 -1.97
C LYS A 82 -7.37 -24.78 -0.69
N MET A 83 -6.80 -25.16 0.47
CA MET A 83 -7.42 -25.00 1.79
C MET A 83 -6.67 -23.95 2.59
N TRP A 84 -7.39 -23.02 3.16
CA TRP A 84 -6.87 -21.87 3.88
C TRP A 84 -7.43 -21.79 5.29
N THR A 85 -6.56 -21.60 6.26
CA THR A 85 -6.92 -21.42 7.67
C THR A 85 -6.74 -19.96 8.07
N GLY A 86 -7.74 -19.37 8.69
CA GLY A 86 -7.79 -17.96 9.08
C GLY A 86 -9.21 -17.51 9.41
N PRO A 87 -9.48 -16.21 9.51
CA PRO A 87 -8.58 -15.06 9.35
C PRO A 87 -7.83 -14.71 10.66
N TYR A 88 -6.52 -14.79 10.68
CA TYR A 88 -5.71 -14.45 11.85
C TYR A 88 -5.52 -12.94 12.00
N GLN A 89 -5.39 -12.48 13.24
CA GLN A 89 -4.83 -11.18 13.56
C GLN A 89 -3.30 -11.23 13.41
N TYR A 90 -2.71 -10.23 12.77
CA TYR A 90 -1.27 -10.19 12.55
C TYR A 90 -0.67 -8.77 12.58
N ILE A 91 -1.52 -7.73 12.55
CA ILE A 91 -1.11 -6.33 12.54
C ILE A 91 -1.37 -5.72 13.92
N THR A 92 -0.36 -5.04 14.49
CA THR A 92 -0.51 -4.19 15.66
C THR A 92 -0.17 -2.75 15.32
N VAL A 93 -0.90 -1.81 15.90
CA VAL A 93 -0.65 -0.37 15.73
C VAL A 93 -0.68 0.33 17.07
N ASP A 94 0.01 1.45 17.17
CA ASP A 94 -0.17 2.39 18.28
C ASP A 94 -1.49 3.15 18.08
N THR A 95 -2.49 2.85 18.91
CA THR A 95 -3.82 3.44 18.82
C THR A 95 -3.86 4.90 19.26
N THR A 96 -2.79 5.42 19.86
CA THR A 96 -2.62 6.84 20.20
C THR A 96 -2.07 7.66 19.02
N SER A 97 -1.56 6.98 17.98
CA SER A 97 -1.10 7.62 16.75
C SER A 97 -2.27 8.13 15.89
N TRP A 98 -1.96 8.78 14.77
CA TRP A 98 -2.97 9.21 13.80
C TRP A 98 -3.81 8.05 13.22
N ILE A 99 -3.30 6.82 13.24
CA ILE A 99 -4.01 5.63 12.77
C ILE A 99 -5.27 5.41 13.60
N GLY A 100 -5.18 5.61 14.93
CA GLY A 100 -6.31 5.50 15.85
C GLY A 100 -6.71 4.06 16.14
N THR A 101 -7.88 3.89 16.77
CA THR A 101 -8.37 2.59 17.30
C THR A 101 -9.14 1.75 16.28
N ALA A 102 -9.61 2.37 15.17
CA ALA A 102 -10.46 1.70 14.18
C ALA A 102 -10.17 2.23 12.76
N PRO A 103 -8.94 2.06 12.27
CA PRO A 103 -8.61 2.44 10.90
C PRO A 103 -9.27 1.50 9.90
N ARG A 104 -9.50 2.01 8.67
CA ARG A 104 -9.69 1.11 7.53
C ARG A 104 -8.32 0.63 7.08
N ILE A 105 -8.22 -0.67 6.79
CA ILE A 105 -7.00 -1.34 6.37
C ILE A 105 -7.13 -1.71 4.90
N TRP A 106 -6.17 -1.27 4.07
CA TRP A 106 -6.19 -1.47 2.63
C TRP A 106 -4.91 -2.15 2.17
N ALA A 107 -5.05 -3.06 1.24
CA ALA A 107 -4.02 -3.68 0.43
C ALA A 107 -2.68 -3.95 1.16
N PRO A 108 -2.66 -4.75 2.23
CA PRO A 108 -1.41 -5.15 2.85
C PRO A 108 -0.62 -6.08 1.94
N GLU A 109 0.70 -5.88 1.87
CA GLU A 109 1.65 -6.73 1.18
C GLU A 109 2.69 -7.28 2.15
N LEU A 110 3.02 -8.55 2.06
CA LEU A 110 4.05 -9.21 2.87
C LEU A 110 5.32 -9.42 2.06
N HIS A 111 6.44 -8.91 2.54
CA HIS A 111 7.74 -9.05 1.91
C HIS A 111 8.77 -9.60 2.87
N LYS A 112 9.64 -10.48 2.38
CA LYS A 112 10.88 -10.84 3.07
C LYS A 112 12.00 -9.96 2.54
N TYR A 113 12.66 -9.22 3.41
CA TYR A 113 13.80 -8.40 3.05
C TYR A 113 14.88 -8.56 4.10
N LYS A 114 16.08 -8.98 3.65
CA LYS A 114 17.15 -9.41 4.53
C LYS A 114 16.64 -10.52 5.48
N ASP A 115 16.84 -10.36 6.76
CA ASP A 115 16.52 -11.38 7.77
C ASP A 115 15.15 -11.16 8.46
N LYS A 116 14.29 -10.27 7.91
CA LYS A 116 13.01 -9.93 8.51
C LYS A 116 11.86 -9.96 7.52
N TYR A 117 10.66 -9.99 8.08
CA TYR A 117 9.42 -9.84 7.33
C TYR A 117 8.88 -8.43 7.52
N TYR A 118 8.33 -7.88 6.44
CA TYR A 118 7.77 -6.54 6.40
C TYR A 118 6.36 -6.59 5.83
N CYS A 119 5.48 -5.79 6.43
CA CYS A 119 4.13 -5.59 5.92
C CYS A 119 4.00 -4.13 5.49
N PHE A 120 3.82 -3.91 4.19
CA PHE A 120 3.45 -2.61 3.63
C PHE A 120 1.93 -2.56 3.67
N VAL A 121 1.36 -1.65 4.45
CA VAL A 121 -0.09 -1.61 4.67
C VAL A 121 -0.59 -0.18 4.72
N THR A 122 -1.69 0.07 4.02
CA THR A 122 -2.33 1.39 3.99
C THR A 122 -3.40 1.48 5.06
N PHE A 123 -3.33 2.53 5.87
CA PHE A 123 -4.36 2.87 6.85
C PHE A 123 -5.12 4.12 6.43
N THR A 124 -6.43 4.14 6.66
CA THR A 124 -7.25 5.34 6.57
C THR A 124 -7.87 5.63 7.92
N ASN A 125 -7.63 6.83 8.44
CA ASN A 125 -8.41 7.35 9.56
C ASN A 125 -9.53 8.25 9.03
N PRO A 126 -10.79 7.79 9.05
CA PRO A 126 -11.90 8.55 8.47
C PRO A 126 -12.26 9.83 9.26
N LYS A 127 -11.71 10.00 10.47
CA LYS A 127 -11.95 11.19 11.31
C LYS A 127 -10.99 12.33 10.99
N ILE A 128 -9.92 12.09 10.24
CA ILE A 128 -8.92 13.10 9.89
C ILE A 128 -9.10 13.47 8.43
N ILE A 129 -9.44 14.73 8.17
CA ILE A 129 -9.55 15.28 6.82
C ILE A 129 -8.26 16.03 6.51
N VAL A 130 -7.63 15.70 5.40
CA VAL A 130 -6.37 16.31 4.96
C VAL A 130 -6.58 17.32 3.83
N ASP A 131 -7.71 17.22 3.11
CA ASP A 131 -8.00 18.12 1.99
C ASP A 131 -9.51 18.18 1.74
N THR A 132 -9.94 19.24 1.04
CA THR A 132 -11.34 19.42 0.57
C THR A 132 -11.30 19.85 -0.89
N VAL A 133 -11.54 18.92 -1.79
CA VAL A 133 -11.61 19.19 -3.22
C VAL A 133 -13.03 19.66 -3.56
N PRO A 134 -13.22 20.83 -4.19
CA PRO A 134 -14.54 21.36 -4.54
C PRO A 134 -15.38 20.34 -5.32
N ASN A 135 -16.65 20.19 -4.95
CA ASN A 135 -17.61 19.24 -5.53
C ASN A 135 -17.19 17.75 -5.40
N ARG A 136 -16.32 17.44 -4.43
CA ARG A 136 -15.85 16.09 -4.11
C ARG A 136 -16.02 15.80 -2.63
N TYR A 137 -15.67 14.57 -2.24
CA TYR A 137 -15.55 14.20 -0.84
C TYR A 137 -14.42 14.96 -0.16
N ASN A 138 -14.59 15.14 1.14
CA ASN A 138 -13.46 15.41 2.00
C ASN A 138 -12.45 14.29 1.89
N VAL A 139 -11.22 14.65 1.59
CA VAL A 139 -10.12 13.68 1.46
C VAL A 139 -9.66 13.27 2.85
N GLN A 140 -9.87 12.00 3.19
CA GLN A 140 -9.48 11.44 4.47
C GLN A 140 -7.97 11.18 4.51
N ARG A 141 -7.36 11.28 5.69
CA ARG A 141 -5.96 10.90 5.88
C ARG A 141 -5.81 9.40 5.60
N ARG A 142 -4.99 9.10 4.62
CA ARG A 142 -4.65 7.76 4.16
C ARG A 142 -3.16 7.71 3.87
N ALA A 143 -2.45 6.71 4.38
CA ALA A 143 -1.04 6.53 4.09
C ALA A 143 -0.61 5.08 4.29
N THR A 144 0.37 4.65 3.49
CA THR A 144 1.06 3.37 3.69
C THR A 144 2.06 3.50 4.83
N HIS A 145 2.02 2.53 5.73
CA HIS A 145 3.03 2.30 6.77
C HIS A 145 3.77 1.00 6.53
N ILE A 146 5.00 0.94 7.01
CA ILE A 146 5.81 -0.27 6.98
C ILE A 146 5.91 -0.82 8.38
N LEU A 147 5.47 -2.07 8.54
CA LEU A 147 5.52 -2.82 9.79
C LEU A 147 6.52 -3.94 9.66
N THR A 148 7.12 -4.39 10.74
CA THR A 148 8.11 -5.48 10.73
C THR A 148 7.78 -6.57 11.73
N SER A 149 8.26 -7.78 11.44
CA SER A 149 8.19 -8.96 12.30
C SER A 149 9.37 -9.88 12.04
N ASP A 150 9.79 -10.62 13.08
CA ASP A 150 10.75 -11.73 12.93
C ASP A 150 10.08 -13.02 12.42
N LYS A 151 8.74 -13.03 12.31
CA LYS A 151 7.96 -14.18 11.85
C LYS A 151 7.00 -13.76 10.75
N VAL A 152 6.90 -14.57 9.71
CA VAL A 152 6.00 -14.33 8.57
C VAL A 152 4.53 -14.18 9.00
N ALA A 153 4.10 -14.89 10.03
CA ALA A 153 2.73 -14.82 10.55
C ALA A 153 2.50 -13.63 11.52
N GLY A 154 3.50 -12.81 11.78
CA GLY A 154 3.44 -11.73 12.75
C GLY A 154 3.63 -12.16 14.21
N PRO A 155 3.30 -11.26 15.17
CA PRO A 155 2.69 -9.95 14.95
C PRO A 155 3.64 -8.96 14.28
N TYR A 156 3.09 -8.14 13.40
CA TYR A 156 3.81 -7.04 12.76
C TYR A 156 3.59 -5.76 13.54
N HIS A 157 4.67 -5.02 13.79
CA HIS A 157 4.68 -3.76 14.52
C HIS A 157 5.25 -2.63 13.67
N PRO A 158 4.79 -1.38 13.80
CA PRO A 158 5.39 -0.25 13.12
C PRO A 158 6.89 -0.17 13.39
N ILE A 159 7.70 -0.01 12.35
CA ILE A 159 9.15 0.20 12.48
C ILE A 159 9.43 1.59 13.05
N SER A 160 8.61 2.55 12.65
CA SER A 160 8.79 3.96 12.94
C SER A 160 7.44 4.65 13.13
N ASP A 161 7.43 5.71 13.94
CA ASP A 161 6.28 6.60 14.09
C ASP A 161 6.26 7.69 13.02
N LYS A 162 7.31 7.77 12.21
CA LYS A 162 7.43 8.78 11.15
C LYS A 162 6.50 8.46 10.00
N ASN A 163 5.96 9.48 9.38
CA ASN A 163 5.26 9.33 8.11
C ASN A 163 6.30 9.15 6.99
N TYR A 164 6.05 8.19 6.10
CA TYR A 164 6.89 7.98 4.92
C TYR A 164 6.64 9.02 3.82
N LEU A 165 5.47 9.65 3.83
CA LEU A 165 5.00 10.60 2.82
C LEU A 165 4.43 11.84 3.50
N PRO A 166 4.29 12.99 2.79
CA PRO A 166 3.75 14.22 3.35
C PRO A 166 2.38 14.01 4.00
N GLU A 167 2.18 14.54 5.21
CA GLU A 167 0.94 14.36 6.00
C GLU A 167 -0.33 14.88 5.32
N GLY A 168 -0.20 15.88 4.46
CA GLY A 168 -1.30 16.42 3.66
C GLY A 168 -1.68 15.60 2.43
N TRP A 169 -0.92 14.53 2.14
CA TRP A 169 -1.21 13.64 1.03
C TRP A 169 -2.09 12.48 1.48
N SER A 170 -3.06 12.13 0.65
CA SER A 170 -3.79 10.87 0.74
C SER A 170 -3.16 9.89 -0.23
N THR A 171 -2.49 8.87 0.30
CA THR A 171 -1.71 7.89 -0.49
C THR A 171 -2.09 6.47 -0.13
N LEU A 172 -1.97 5.53 -1.06
CA LEU A 172 -2.34 4.13 -0.84
C LEU A 172 -1.46 3.17 -1.63
N ASP A 173 -1.60 1.89 -1.32
CA ASP A 173 -1.06 0.74 -2.03
C ASP A 173 0.45 0.84 -2.24
N GLY A 174 1.16 1.13 -1.12
CA GLY A 174 2.62 1.13 -1.15
C GLY A 174 3.15 -0.29 -1.30
N SER A 175 3.93 -0.52 -2.33
CA SER A 175 4.56 -1.79 -2.71
C SER A 175 6.07 -1.69 -2.60
N PHE A 176 6.72 -2.76 -2.17
CA PHE A 176 8.17 -2.83 -2.02
C PHE A 176 8.87 -3.13 -3.34
N TRP A 177 9.95 -2.42 -3.61
CA TRP A 177 10.87 -2.71 -4.70
C TRP A 177 12.31 -2.49 -4.29
N GLU A 178 13.20 -3.39 -4.70
CA GLU A 178 14.65 -3.21 -4.56
C GLU A 178 15.28 -3.10 -5.95
N GLU A 179 16.08 -2.07 -6.16
CA GLU A 179 16.87 -1.90 -7.38
C GLU A 179 18.31 -1.59 -7.04
N ASP A 180 19.23 -2.43 -7.52
CA ASP A 180 20.68 -2.29 -7.29
C ASP A 180 21.06 -2.19 -5.79
N GLY A 181 20.36 -2.92 -4.92
CA GLY A 181 20.57 -2.92 -3.47
C GLY A 181 19.97 -1.72 -2.72
N VAL A 182 19.21 -0.88 -3.42
CA VAL A 182 18.51 0.27 -2.84
C VAL A 182 17.01 -0.05 -2.72
N PRO A 183 16.42 0.06 -1.51
CA PRO A 183 15.00 -0.17 -1.32
C PRO A 183 14.16 1.06 -1.69
N TYR A 184 12.99 0.80 -2.26
CA TYR A 184 12.00 1.80 -2.65
C TYR A 184 10.60 1.38 -2.23
N MET A 185 9.74 2.36 -2.01
CA MET A 185 8.29 2.18 -1.99
C MET A 185 7.69 2.80 -3.24
N VAL A 186 6.95 2.01 -4.01
CA VAL A 186 6.10 2.49 -5.12
C VAL A 186 4.69 2.59 -4.61
N PHE A 187 3.98 3.69 -4.85
CA PHE A 187 2.70 3.96 -4.23
C PHE A 187 1.80 4.83 -5.11
N CYS A 188 0.51 4.84 -4.80
CA CYS A 188 -0.46 5.69 -5.45
C CYS A 188 -0.73 6.96 -4.63
N HIS A 189 -0.72 8.14 -5.28
CA HIS A 189 -1.31 9.35 -4.75
C HIS A 189 -2.77 9.36 -5.19
N GLU A 190 -3.67 9.35 -4.21
CA GLU A 190 -5.09 9.10 -4.32
C GLU A 190 -5.78 10.01 -5.35
N TRP A 191 -6.50 9.42 -6.30
CA TRP A 191 -7.27 10.14 -7.31
C TRP A 191 -8.36 11.04 -6.71
N MET A 192 -8.90 10.71 -5.55
CA MET A 192 -9.84 11.59 -4.85
C MET A 192 -9.23 12.94 -4.48
N GLN A 193 -7.92 13.02 -4.29
CA GLN A 193 -7.18 14.26 -4.04
C GLN A 193 -6.64 14.86 -5.34
N THR A 194 -6.03 14.05 -6.18
CA THR A 194 -5.31 14.51 -7.37
C THR A 194 -6.17 14.61 -8.63
N VAL A 195 -7.42 14.12 -8.60
CA VAL A 195 -8.36 13.95 -9.73
C VAL A 195 -7.90 12.88 -10.73
N ASN A 196 -6.62 12.85 -11.02
CA ASN A 196 -5.97 11.88 -11.89
C ASN A 196 -4.92 11.15 -11.06
N GLY A 197 -5.24 9.95 -10.62
CA GLY A 197 -4.39 9.12 -9.76
C GLY A 197 -2.96 9.02 -10.32
N ILE A 198 -1.99 9.09 -9.41
CA ILE A 198 -0.57 9.16 -9.78
C ILE A 198 0.14 7.97 -9.16
N ILE A 199 0.93 7.26 -9.93
CA ILE A 199 1.90 6.30 -9.41
C ILE A 199 3.24 7.00 -9.25
N ASN A 200 3.77 6.93 -8.03
CA ASN A 200 5.02 7.54 -7.60
C ASN A 200 5.93 6.49 -6.99
N TYR A 201 7.20 6.85 -6.80
CA TYR A 201 8.10 6.10 -5.94
C TYR A 201 8.87 7.04 -5.01
N ILE A 202 9.36 6.48 -3.90
CA ILE A 202 10.26 7.13 -2.97
C ILE A 202 11.31 6.13 -2.50
N GLN A 203 12.55 6.58 -2.38
CA GLN A 203 13.60 5.77 -1.79
C GLN A 203 13.36 5.58 -0.30
N LEU A 204 13.68 4.41 0.22
CA LEU A 204 13.65 4.08 1.64
C LEU A 204 15.06 4.01 2.21
N ALA A 205 15.18 4.21 3.51
CA ALA A 205 16.39 3.86 4.25
C ALA A 205 16.67 2.35 4.16
N PRO A 206 17.94 1.90 4.26
CA PRO A 206 18.30 0.47 4.12
C PRO A 206 17.64 -0.48 5.12
N ASP A 207 17.11 0.02 6.22
CA ASP A 207 16.34 -0.70 7.24
C ASP A 207 14.83 -0.48 7.14
N LEU A 208 14.38 0.23 6.10
CA LEU A 208 12.99 0.60 5.80
C LEU A 208 12.32 1.49 6.87
N SER A 209 13.08 2.10 7.78
CA SER A 209 12.54 2.88 8.92
C SER A 209 12.00 4.26 8.54
N GLU A 210 12.44 4.80 7.40
CA GLU A 210 12.01 6.11 6.91
C GLU A 210 12.20 6.23 5.39
N SER A 211 11.54 7.22 4.80
CA SER A 211 11.75 7.59 3.40
C SER A 211 12.94 8.55 3.27
N MET A 212 13.61 8.50 2.13
CA MET A 212 14.79 9.29 1.79
C MET A 212 14.49 10.26 0.65
N GLY A 213 14.67 11.55 0.90
CA GLY A 213 14.45 12.57 -0.14
C GLY A 213 12.99 12.86 -0.46
N THR A 214 12.70 13.11 -1.74
CA THR A 214 11.36 13.43 -2.25
C THR A 214 10.86 12.36 -3.19
N SER A 215 9.55 12.16 -3.23
CA SER A 215 8.94 11.23 -4.16
C SER A 215 9.04 11.72 -5.62
N THR A 216 9.11 10.76 -6.53
CA THR A 216 9.15 11.01 -7.99
C THR A 216 7.93 10.39 -8.64
N THR A 217 7.28 11.14 -9.51
CA THR A 217 6.16 10.65 -10.33
C THR A 217 6.66 9.75 -11.44
N LEU A 218 6.04 8.57 -11.57
CA LEU A 218 6.28 7.65 -12.69
C LEU A 218 5.32 7.92 -13.85
N PHE A 219 4.02 7.95 -13.55
CA PHE A 219 2.97 8.27 -14.53
C PHE A 219 1.63 8.57 -13.85
N ARG A 220 0.68 9.07 -14.64
CA ARG A 220 -0.71 9.29 -14.23
C ARG A 220 -1.62 8.24 -14.86
N ALA A 221 -2.74 7.95 -14.24
CA ALA A 221 -3.67 6.95 -14.75
C ALA A 221 -4.15 7.26 -16.18
N SER A 222 -4.34 8.55 -16.53
CA SER A 222 -4.76 8.96 -17.88
C SER A 222 -3.66 8.87 -18.95
N ASP A 223 -2.41 8.56 -18.58
CA ASP A 223 -1.33 8.34 -19.55
C ASP A 223 -1.52 7.01 -20.32
N ALA A 224 -2.31 6.09 -19.77
CA ALA A 224 -2.75 4.90 -20.46
C ALA A 224 -4.03 5.20 -21.29
N PRO A 225 -4.19 4.61 -22.49
CA PRO A 225 -5.33 4.90 -23.37
C PRO A 225 -6.63 4.21 -22.97
N TRP A 226 -6.59 3.27 -22.02
CA TRP A 226 -7.74 2.42 -21.66
C TRP A 226 -8.51 2.83 -20.42
N PRO A 227 -7.96 3.50 -19.36
CA PRO A 227 -8.74 3.96 -18.23
C PRO A 227 -9.86 4.92 -18.65
N ARG A 228 -10.95 4.90 -17.89
CA ARG A 228 -12.08 5.81 -18.05
C ARG A 228 -12.41 6.48 -16.73
N GLU A 229 -12.92 7.69 -16.80
CA GLU A 229 -13.35 8.42 -15.61
C GLU A 229 -14.41 7.67 -14.80
N MET A 230 -14.31 7.76 -13.48
CA MET A 230 -15.22 7.11 -12.54
C MET A 230 -16.57 7.84 -12.32
N LYS A 231 -17.02 8.63 -13.27
CA LYS A 231 -18.18 9.51 -13.08
C LYS A 231 -19.43 8.81 -12.57
N SER A 232 -19.85 7.73 -13.23
CA SER A 232 -21.07 6.99 -12.87
C SER A 232 -20.91 6.12 -11.62
N ILE A 233 -19.72 5.60 -11.35
CA ILE A 233 -19.44 4.83 -10.13
C ILE A 233 -19.36 5.74 -8.91
N GLY A 234 -18.86 6.97 -9.07
CA GLY A 234 -18.90 7.97 -8.03
C GLY A 234 -20.32 8.21 -7.54
N GLU A 235 -21.29 8.35 -8.43
CA GLU A 235 -22.70 8.50 -8.07
C GLU A 235 -23.25 7.29 -7.32
N LEU A 236 -22.97 6.08 -7.78
CA LEU A 236 -23.42 4.84 -7.15
C LEU A 236 -22.76 4.57 -5.79
N THR A 237 -21.46 4.81 -5.70
CA THR A 237 -20.69 4.47 -4.50
C THR A 237 -20.76 5.55 -3.43
N PHE A 238 -20.87 6.80 -3.84
CA PHE A 238 -20.70 7.95 -2.95
C PHE A 238 -21.91 8.89 -2.95
N GLY A 239 -22.93 8.65 -3.74
CA GLY A 239 -24.10 9.53 -3.85
C GLY A 239 -23.83 10.86 -4.55
N MET A 240 -22.66 11.03 -5.17
CA MET A 240 -22.29 12.21 -5.96
C MET A 240 -21.33 11.83 -7.09
N ALA A 241 -21.44 12.52 -8.22
CA ALA A 241 -20.53 12.32 -9.35
C ALA A 241 -19.08 12.58 -8.93
N GLN A 242 -18.23 11.60 -9.13
CA GLN A 242 -16.78 11.71 -8.90
C GLN A 242 -16.09 11.63 -10.26
N GLU A 243 -15.58 12.76 -10.74
CA GLU A 243 -14.76 12.78 -11.94
C GLU A 243 -13.32 12.47 -11.57
N GLY A 244 -12.67 11.58 -12.31
CA GLY A 244 -11.25 11.28 -12.13
C GLY A 244 -10.87 9.88 -12.57
N TYR A 245 -9.57 9.70 -12.69
CA TYR A 245 -8.95 8.44 -13.11
C TYR A 245 -8.29 7.78 -11.91
N VAL A 246 -8.65 6.54 -11.65
CA VAL A 246 -8.08 5.73 -10.55
C VAL A 246 -6.72 5.18 -10.95
N ALA A 247 -5.78 5.17 -10.01
CA ALA A 247 -4.54 4.39 -10.08
C ALA A 247 -4.38 3.65 -8.75
N ASP A 248 -4.38 2.31 -8.80
CA ASP A 248 -4.31 1.44 -7.64
C ASP A 248 -3.31 0.30 -7.87
N GLY A 249 -2.80 -0.30 -6.78
CA GLY A 249 -2.09 -1.56 -6.73
C GLY A 249 -0.88 -1.69 -7.65
N PRO A 250 0.13 -0.80 -7.58
CA PRO A 250 1.36 -0.95 -8.35
C PRO A 250 2.17 -2.14 -7.83
N PHE A 251 2.48 -3.10 -8.67
CA PHE A 251 3.32 -4.25 -8.36
C PHE A 251 4.39 -4.42 -9.44
N LEU A 252 5.66 -4.38 -9.07
CA LEU A 252 6.78 -4.47 -10.00
C LEU A 252 7.24 -5.91 -10.20
N PHE A 253 7.67 -6.22 -11.43
CA PHE A 253 8.24 -7.51 -11.77
C PHE A 253 9.28 -7.39 -12.88
N ARG A 254 10.17 -8.37 -12.98
CA ARG A 254 11.08 -8.50 -14.14
C ARG A 254 10.67 -9.67 -15.00
N THR A 255 10.67 -9.44 -16.30
CA THR A 255 10.49 -10.49 -17.30
C THR A 255 11.75 -11.36 -17.42
N GLY A 256 11.66 -12.50 -18.12
CA GLY A 256 12.79 -13.37 -18.40
C GLY A 256 13.92 -12.73 -19.19
N THR A 257 13.63 -11.69 -19.94
CA THR A 257 14.61 -10.87 -20.68
C THR A 257 15.22 -9.75 -19.84
N GLY A 258 14.75 -9.58 -18.58
CA GLY A 258 15.22 -8.54 -17.65
C GLY A 258 14.46 -7.23 -17.75
N ARG A 259 13.47 -7.11 -18.64
CA ARG A 259 12.62 -5.92 -18.78
C ARG A 259 11.83 -5.67 -17.50
N LEU A 260 11.82 -4.42 -17.03
CA LEU A 260 11.06 -4.05 -15.84
C LEU A 260 9.61 -3.73 -16.22
N GLY A 261 8.67 -4.49 -15.66
CA GLY A 261 7.24 -4.30 -15.78
C GLY A 261 6.58 -3.88 -14.47
N MET A 262 5.39 -3.29 -14.57
CA MET A 262 4.54 -2.93 -13.46
C MET A 262 3.10 -3.34 -13.77
N LEU A 263 2.52 -4.20 -12.92
CA LEU A 263 1.08 -4.37 -12.83
C LEU A 263 0.50 -3.15 -12.10
N TRP A 264 -0.64 -2.65 -12.54
CA TRP A 264 -1.38 -1.60 -11.85
C TRP A 264 -2.85 -1.64 -12.27
N SER A 265 -3.73 -1.07 -11.49
CA SER A 265 -5.17 -1.17 -11.74
C SER A 265 -5.82 0.19 -11.92
N SER A 266 -6.86 0.20 -12.73
CA SER A 266 -7.75 1.34 -12.92
C SER A 266 -9.15 0.85 -13.30
N TRP A 267 -10.01 1.79 -13.69
CA TRP A 267 -11.36 1.49 -14.13
C TRP A 267 -11.51 1.66 -15.64
N ASN A 268 -12.19 0.70 -16.25
CA ASN A 268 -12.54 0.71 -17.67
C ASN A 268 -14.01 0.30 -17.81
N ASN A 269 -14.83 1.16 -18.39
CA ASN A 269 -16.27 0.91 -18.59
C ASN A 269 -16.98 0.46 -17.29
N ASN A 270 -16.76 1.19 -16.19
CA ASN A 270 -17.33 0.92 -14.87
C ASN A 270 -16.91 -0.44 -14.25
N ARG A 271 -15.79 -1.00 -14.68
CA ARG A 271 -15.22 -2.26 -14.18
C ARG A 271 -13.77 -2.07 -13.83
N CYS A 272 -13.35 -2.69 -12.75
CA CYS A 272 -11.93 -2.76 -12.42
C CYS A 272 -11.18 -3.50 -13.53
N ALA A 273 -10.02 -3.01 -13.90
CA ALA A 273 -9.17 -3.59 -14.93
C ALA A 273 -7.71 -3.60 -14.49
N GLN A 274 -7.02 -4.69 -14.78
CA GLN A 274 -5.60 -4.87 -14.56
C GLN A 274 -4.81 -4.40 -15.77
N GLY A 275 -4.00 -3.35 -15.61
CA GLY A 275 -3.09 -2.84 -16.63
C GLY A 275 -1.66 -3.31 -16.43
N VAL A 276 -0.84 -3.04 -17.45
CA VAL A 276 0.60 -3.24 -17.44
C VAL A 276 1.29 -2.02 -18.05
N ALA A 277 2.38 -1.62 -17.41
CA ALA A 277 3.32 -0.66 -17.98
C ALA A 277 4.73 -1.26 -17.96
N TYR A 278 5.58 -0.81 -18.89
CA TYR A 278 6.98 -1.24 -18.96
C TYR A 278 7.93 -0.05 -18.95
N SER A 279 9.01 -0.17 -18.21
CA SER A 279 10.09 0.81 -18.24
C SER A 279 10.89 0.68 -19.55
N LYS A 280 11.18 1.80 -20.20
CA LYS A 280 12.06 1.82 -21.40
C LYS A 280 13.53 1.64 -21.07
N SER A 281 13.91 1.97 -19.84
CA SER A 281 15.30 1.88 -19.39
C SER A 281 15.57 0.63 -18.56
N ASP A 282 14.54 -0.19 -18.30
CA ASP A 282 14.55 -1.32 -17.38
C ASP A 282 14.92 -0.92 -15.93
N LYS A 283 14.77 0.38 -15.62
CA LYS A 283 14.98 0.99 -14.29
C LYS A 283 13.66 1.56 -13.76
N LEU A 284 13.55 1.64 -12.42
CA LEU A 284 12.39 2.18 -11.73
C LEU A 284 12.04 3.59 -12.21
N ALA A 285 13.04 4.44 -12.38
CA ALA A 285 12.84 5.83 -12.82
C ALA A 285 12.19 5.96 -14.21
N GLY A 286 12.11 4.90 -15.00
CA GLY A 286 11.47 4.92 -16.33
C GLY A 286 12.35 5.51 -17.43
N PRO A 287 11.74 6.16 -18.46
CA PRO A 287 10.31 6.46 -18.60
C PRO A 287 9.44 5.22 -18.81
N TRP A 288 8.20 5.28 -18.35
CA TRP A 288 7.24 4.19 -18.42
C TRP A 288 6.34 4.30 -19.66
N VAL A 289 6.05 3.16 -20.26
CA VAL A 289 5.16 3.02 -21.43
C VAL A 289 4.00 2.12 -21.06
N GLN A 290 2.81 2.63 -21.26
CA GLN A 290 1.56 1.92 -20.99
C GLN A 290 1.24 0.94 -22.12
N CYS A 291 0.72 -0.24 -21.78
CA CYS A 291 0.08 -1.09 -22.77
C CYS A 291 -1.22 -0.45 -23.28
N ASN A 292 -1.53 -0.65 -24.56
CA ASN A 292 -2.70 -0.03 -25.18
C ASN A 292 -4.04 -0.58 -24.68
N THR A 293 -4.03 -1.79 -24.15
CA THR A 293 -5.21 -2.47 -23.58
C THR A 293 -4.87 -3.02 -22.20
N PRO A 294 -5.85 -3.14 -21.29
CA PRO A 294 -5.62 -3.84 -20.04
C PRO A 294 -5.33 -5.32 -20.27
N LEU A 295 -4.57 -5.92 -19.37
CA LEU A 295 -4.28 -7.36 -19.35
C LEU A 295 -5.56 -8.17 -19.05
N ILE A 296 -6.37 -7.66 -18.12
CA ILE A 296 -7.70 -8.20 -17.77
C ILE A 296 -8.65 -7.02 -17.55
N SER A 297 -9.90 -7.12 -18.05
CA SER A 297 -10.92 -6.06 -17.96
C SER A 297 -12.29 -6.54 -17.50
N ASN A 298 -12.37 -7.70 -16.84
CA ASN A 298 -13.64 -8.31 -16.42
C ASN A 298 -13.97 -8.07 -14.94
N ASN A 299 -13.78 -6.85 -14.45
CA ASN A 299 -13.92 -6.47 -13.05
C ASN A 299 -12.92 -7.17 -12.12
N SER A 300 -11.69 -7.22 -12.58
CA SER A 300 -10.53 -7.80 -11.88
C SER A 300 -9.39 -6.81 -11.80
N GLY A 301 -8.67 -6.82 -10.69
CA GLY A 301 -7.54 -5.91 -10.51
C GLY A 301 -6.74 -6.17 -9.25
N HIS A 302 -5.81 -5.27 -8.96
CA HIS A 302 -4.88 -5.34 -7.83
C HIS A 302 -4.07 -6.64 -7.87
N GLY A 303 -3.44 -6.90 -9.04
CA GLY A 303 -2.70 -8.12 -9.30
C GLY A 303 -1.28 -8.08 -8.77
N MET A 304 -0.82 -9.21 -8.22
CA MET A 304 0.56 -9.46 -7.83
C MET A 304 1.03 -10.81 -8.36
N LEU A 305 2.34 -11.02 -8.42
CA LEU A 305 2.94 -12.27 -8.89
C LEU A 305 3.65 -12.99 -7.76
N PHE A 306 3.52 -14.32 -7.72
CA PHE A 306 4.32 -15.17 -6.83
C PHE A 306 4.65 -16.50 -7.50
N ARG A 307 5.68 -17.17 -7.00
CA ARG A 307 5.99 -18.55 -7.41
C ARG A 307 5.48 -19.54 -6.39
N THR A 308 4.91 -20.62 -6.89
CA THR A 308 4.56 -21.77 -6.05
C THR A 308 5.81 -22.59 -5.70
N PHE A 309 5.75 -23.45 -4.69
CA PHE A 309 6.88 -24.30 -4.29
C PHE A 309 7.26 -25.33 -5.37
N ASP A 310 6.36 -25.65 -6.30
CA ASP A 310 6.65 -26.46 -7.49
C ASP A 310 7.10 -25.64 -8.71
N GLY A 311 7.35 -24.33 -8.53
CA GLY A 311 7.99 -23.45 -9.49
C GLY A 311 7.05 -22.75 -10.50
N LYS A 312 5.74 -22.97 -10.44
CA LYS A 312 4.78 -22.25 -11.29
C LYS A 312 4.76 -20.77 -10.95
N LEU A 313 4.64 -19.91 -11.96
CA LEU A 313 4.41 -18.48 -11.76
C LEU A 313 2.92 -18.19 -11.82
N LEU A 314 2.38 -17.68 -10.73
CA LEU A 314 0.96 -17.31 -10.63
C LEU A 314 0.80 -15.82 -10.44
N MET A 315 -0.27 -15.27 -11.06
CA MET A 315 -0.81 -13.95 -10.73
C MET A 315 -2.02 -14.14 -9.83
N CYS A 316 -2.00 -13.50 -8.67
CA CYS A 316 -3.16 -13.37 -7.79
C CYS A 316 -3.73 -11.97 -7.92
N LEU A 317 -5.06 -11.86 -8.09
CA LEU A 317 -5.80 -10.61 -8.12
C LEU A 317 -7.20 -10.81 -7.56
N HIS A 318 -7.92 -9.73 -7.24
CA HIS A 318 -9.34 -9.87 -6.93
C HIS A 318 -10.19 -9.88 -8.20
N HIS A 319 -11.26 -10.67 -8.17
CA HIS A 319 -12.33 -10.67 -9.16
C HIS A 319 -13.68 -10.51 -8.47
N GLN A 320 -14.59 -9.76 -9.09
CA GLN A 320 -15.97 -9.61 -8.64
C GLN A 320 -16.91 -9.96 -9.79
N SER A 321 -17.74 -11.00 -9.60
CA SER A 321 -18.79 -11.35 -10.58
C SER A 321 -19.85 -10.27 -10.62
N LEU A 322 -20.29 -9.95 -11.83
CA LEU A 322 -21.36 -8.98 -12.11
C LEU A 322 -22.63 -9.67 -12.64
N ASP A 323 -22.72 -11.00 -12.50
CA ASP A 323 -23.80 -11.80 -13.10
C ASP A 323 -25.16 -11.65 -12.39
N SER A 324 -25.26 -10.78 -11.38
CA SER A 324 -26.47 -10.51 -10.63
C SER A 324 -26.72 -9.00 -10.49
N GLU A 325 -27.98 -8.60 -10.24
CA GLU A 325 -28.36 -7.22 -9.90
C GLU A 325 -27.60 -6.69 -8.68
N ASN A 326 -27.10 -7.60 -7.82
CA ASN A 326 -26.20 -7.31 -6.72
C ASN A 326 -24.85 -7.94 -7.01
N PRO A 327 -23.81 -7.17 -7.30
CA PRO A 327 -22.46 -7.70 -7.46
C PRO A 327 -22.05 -8.44 -6.18
N GLY A 328 -21.59 -9.68 -6.33
CA GLY A 328 -21.07 -10.47 -5.21
C GLY A 328 -19.82 -9.85 -4.59
N PRO A 329 -19.29 -10.40 -3.50
CA PRO A 329 -18.05 -9.94 -2.91
C PRO A 329 -16.87 -10.16 -3.87
N ARG A 330 -15.83 -9.35 -3.72
CA ARG A 330 -14.55 -9.62 -4.38
C ARG A 330 -13.93 -10.88 -3.84
N LYS A 331 -13.38 -11.70 -4.72
CA LYS A 331 -12.71 -12.96 -4.39
C LYS A 331 -11.31 -13.00 -4.96
N PRO A 332 -10.32 -13.57 -4.24
CA PRO A 332 -9.02 -13.83 -4.84
C PRO A 332 -9.17 -14.82 -5.99
N THR A 333 -8.46 -14.59 -7.06
CA THR A 333 -8.45 -15.44 -8.27
C THR A 333 -7.02 -15.60 -8.74
N LEU A 334 -6.67 -16.81 -9.18
CA LEU A 334 -5.33 -17.15 -9.65
C LEU A 334 -5.32 -17.40 -11.16
N PHE A 335 -4.25 -16.93 -11.79
CA PHE A 335 -3.94 -17.22 -13.19
C PHE A 335 -2.49 -17.70 -13.30
N GLU A 336 -2.27 -18.75 -14.08
CA GLU A 336 -0.92 -19.08 -14.51
C GLU A 336 -0.49 -18.08 -15.56
N VAL A 337 0.73 -17.55 -15.43
CA VAL A 337 1.24 -16.51 -16.32
C VAL A 337 2.64 -16.84 -16.81
N ASP A 338 2.99 -16.37 -17.99
CA ASP A 338 4.31 -16.44 -18.60
C ASP A 338 4.95 -15.06 -18.68
N ILE A 339 6.16 -14.96 -18.18
CA ILE A 339 7.02 -13.76 -18.29
C ILE A 339 8.38 -14.09 -18.92
N SER A 340 8.52 -15.24 -19.57
CA SER A 340 9.80 -15.69 -20.15
C SER A 340 10.28 -14.78 -21.31
N GLY A 341 9.35 -14.15 -22.00
CA GLY A 341 9.65 -13.14 -23.03
C GLY A 341 9.70 -11.71 -22.47
N ASP A 342 9.45 -10.72 -23.34
CA ASP A 342 9.49 -9.30 -23.00
C ASP A 342 8.21 -8.80 -22.28
N GLU A 343 7.13 -9.56 -22.34
CA GLU A 343 5.83 -9.14 -21.84
C GLU A 343 5.15 -10.28 -21.06
N ILE A 344 4.37 -9.90 -20.05
CA ILE A 344 3.53 -10.84 -19.31
C ILE A 344 2.37 -11.32 -20.18
N LYS A 345 2.09 -12.62 -20.13
CA LYS A 345 0.95 -13.26 -20.79
C LYS A 345 0.19 -14.12 -19.79
N ILE A 346 -1.14 -14.04 -19.83
CA ILE A 346 -2.00 -14.97 -19.11
C ILE A 346 -2.06 -16.26 -19.93
N LEU A 347 -1.80 -17.40 -19.30
CA LEU A 347 -1.93 -18.71 -19.90
C LEU A 347 -3.32 -19.26 -19.66
N GLU A 348 -3.67 -19.49 -18.39
CA GLU A 348 -4.97 -20.04 -18.01
C GLU A 348 -5.36 -19.62 -16.59
N LYS A 349 -6.64 -19.78 -16.26
CA LYS A 349 -7.09 -19.67 -14.87
C LYS A 349 -6.60 -20.87 -14.09
N TYR A 350 -5.93 -20.61 -12.96
CA TYR A 350 -5.40 -21.65 -12.09
C TYR A 350 -6.43 -22.03 -11.00
N HIS A 351 -6.68 -23.32 -10.84
CA HIS A 351 -7.54 -23.89 -9.81
C HIS A 351 -6.70 -24.76 -8.87
N PRO A 352 -6.46 -24.33 -7.62
CA PRO A 352 -5.66 -25.08 -6.66
C PRO A 352 -6.31 -26.34 -6.11
#